data_c40ef86e3bab120c2d5ba5a3b351805e
#
_entry.id   c40ef86e3bab120c2d5ba5a3b351805e
#
_cell.length_a   1.000
_cell.length_b   1.000
_cell.length_c   1.000
_cell.angle_alpha   90.00
_cell.angle_beta   90.00
_cell.angle_gamma   90.00
#
_symmetry.space_group_name_H-M   'P 1'
#
loop_
_entity.id
_entity.type
_entity.pdbx_description
1 polymer ?
#
loop_
_entity_poly.entity_id
_entity_poly.type
_entity_poly.pdbx_seq_one_letter_code
_entity_poly.pdbx_strand_id
1 'polypeptide(L)'
;MDWKTQKVLVAGSGKSGIGATDLLKKVGAKVIIYDGNDKLKEEDVLNKLENKEDVKVILGELEDSVINEIDMMVLSPGIAIDAPFVLRVKEAGVPIWGEIELAYVIGKGKLAAITGTNGKTTTTALVGEIMANYYDKVDVVGNIGNPYTTTAFDSTDVTVTVAEISSFQLETIHTFKPDVSAVLNITPDHLNRHYTMECYTDVKMSIAKNQDSNQPIVLNYEDPILREYAGKLTNRIIWFSSKQKVNPGVYLEGKNIIYADGKKETFVTTTEDTTLVGIHNVENIMAAIAISINMDVPVDIIRETIRKFKAVPHRIEYVETINDVIYYNDSKGTNTDASIKAIEAMSRPTILIAGGYDKKVSFDDWAEAFGDKVKCLVLLGQTAEQIADTVKKHGFTNIIFTESLKEAVDECAKNAKPGDAVLLSPACASWGMFDNYEQRGDMFKEYVRAMCEK
;
A
#
# COMPACT_ATOMS: atom_id res chain seq x y z
N MET A 1 -1.02 -7.65 -29.66
CA MET A 1 -2.37 -7.05 -29.91
C MET A 1 -2.18 -5.81 -30.79
N ASP A 2 -3.01 -5.59 -31.80
CA ASP A 2 -2.99 -4.33 -32.59
C ASP A 2 -3.97 -3.35 -31.95
N TRP A 3 -3.46 -2.44 -31.15
CA TRP A 3 -4.26 -1.46 -30.41
C TRP A 3 -5.03 -0.50 -31.32
N LYS A 4 -4.54 -0.21 -32.53
CA LYS A 4 -5.20 0.72 -33.46
C LYS A 4 -6.57 0.25 -33.95
N THR A 5 -6.80 -1.05 -33.89
CA THR A 5 -8.08 -1.64 -34.27
C THR A 5 -9.03 -1.79 -33.07
N GLN A 6 -8.54 -1.63 -31.83
CA GLN A 6 -9.32 -1.87 -30.63
C GLN A 6 -10.19 -0.67 -30.23
N LYS A 7 -11.42 -0.94 -29.85
CA LYS A 7 -12.35 -0.01 -29.21
C LYS A 7 -12.49 -0.40 -27.73
N VAL A 8 -11.93 0.41 -26.86
CA VAL A 8 -11.76 0.08 -25.42
C VAL A 8 -12.65 0.97 -24.56
N LEU A 9 -13.46 0.37 -23.69
CA LEU A 9 -14.20 1.06 -22.63
C LEU A 9 -13.33 1.15 -21.37
N VAL A 10 -13.02 2.35 -20.93
CA VAL A 10 -12.36 2.57 -19.64
C VAL A 10 -13.43 2.90 -18.59
N ALA A 11 -13.62 2.03 -17.62
CA ALA A 11 -14.60 2.20 -16.55
C ALA A 11 -13.96 2.91 -15.34
N GLY A 12 -14.51 4.09 -15.02
CA GLY A 12 -14.04 5.01 -13.99
C GLY A 12 -13.22 6.18 -14.53
N SER A 13 -13.54 7.40 -14.07
CA SER A 13 -12.91 8.67 -14.46
C SER A 13 -11.96 9.22 -13.39
N GLY A 14 -11.54 8.38 -12.44
CA GLY A 14 -10.52 8.66 -11.45
C GLY A 14 -9.10 8.54 -12.01
N LYS A 15 -8.08 8.69 -11.15
CA LYS A 15 -6.65 8.69 -11.50
C LYS A 15 -6.23 7.48 -12.35
N SER A 16 -6.67 6.26 -11.98
CA SER A 16 -6.36 5.03 -12.73
C SER A 16 -7.01 5.00 -14.10
N GLY A 17 -8.30 5.40 -14.21
CA GLY A 17 -9.00 5.42 -15.49
C GLY A 17 -8.45 6.48 -16.46
N ILE A 18 -8.10 7.67 -15.96
CA ILE A 18 -7.45 8.71 -16.76
C ILE A 18 -6.10 8.20 -17.28
N GLY A 19 -5.24 7.65 -16.40
CA GLY A 19 -3.95 7.09 -16.82
C GLY A 19 -4.08 5.94 -17.82
N ALA A 20 -5.11 5.07 -17.67
CA ALA A 20 -5.40 4.02 -18.65
C ALA A 20 -5.85 4.60 -20.00
N THR A 21 -6.69 5.65 -19.98
CA THR A 21 -7.13 6.35 -21.19
C THR A 21 -5.95 6.98 -21.94
N ASP A 22 -5.09 7.71 -21.23
CA ASP A 22 -3.92 8.35 -21.85
C ASP A 22 -2.96 7.31 -22.43
N LEU A 23 -2.73 6.18 -21.75
CA LEU A 23 -1.92 5.08 -22.26
C LEU A 23 -2.53 4.47 -23.54
N LEU A 24 -3.83 4.18 -23.55
CA LEU A 24 -4.55 3.65 -24.70
C LEU A 24 -4.51 4.61 -25.89
N LYS A 25 -4.62 5.90 -25.64
CA LYS A 25 -4.47 6.93 -26.70
C LYS A 25 -3.07 6.95 -27.28
N LYS A 26 -2.02 6.84 -26.45
CA LYS A 26 -0.62 6.76 -26.90
C LYS A 26 -0.35 5.57 -27.81
N VAL A 27 -1.01 4.42 -27.58
CA VAL A 27 -0.89 3.24 -28.44
C VAL A 27 -1.89 3.23 -29.62
N GLY A 28 -2.73 4.24 -29.73
CA GLY A 28 -3.62 4.48 -30.86
C GLY A 28 -4.99 3.79 -30.79
N ALA A 29 -5.42 3.30 -29.62
CA ALA A 29 -6.74 2.72 -29.45
C ALA A 29 -7.87 3.76 -29.50
N LYS A 30 -9.08 3.33 -29.87
CA LYS A 30 -10.29 4.14 -29.75
C LYS A 30 -10.83 3.99 -28.34
N VAL A 31 -11.01 5.09 -27.62
CA VAL A 31 -11.34 5.04 -26.18
C VAL A 31 -12.71 5.65 -25.91
N ILE A 32 -13.48 4.95 -25.10
CA ILE A 32 -14.71 5.43 -24.46
C ILE A 32 -14.44 5.43 -22.95
N ILE A 33 -14.65 6.55 -22.27
CA ILE A 33 -14.65 6.61 -20.80
C ILE A 33 -16.09 6.44 -20.33
N TYR A 34 -16.30 5.58 -19.35
CA TYR A 34 -17.56 5.40 -18.67
C TYR A 34 -17.41 5.69 -17.17
N ASP A 35 -18.34 6.46 -16.62
CA ASP A 35 -18.46 6.64 -15.17
C ASP A 35 -19.94 6.61 -14.76
N GLY A 36 -20.28 5.78 -13.78
CA GLY A 36 -21.66 5.63 -13.29
C GLY A 36 -22.21 6.86 -12.55
N ASN A 37 -21.38 7.88 -12.30
CA ASN A 37 -21.80 9.10 -11.64
C ASN A 37 -22.33 10.12 -12.66
N ASP A 38 -23.66 10.24 -12.74
CA ASP A 38 -24.37 11.17 -13.63
C ASP A 38 -24.27 12.66 -13.23
N LYS A 39 -23.70 12.94 -12.05
CA LYS A 39 -23.47 14.34 -11.58
C LYS A 39 -22.17 14.93 -12.11
N LEU A 40 -21.29 14.10 -12.68
CA LEU A 40 -20.08 14.57 -13.34
C LEU A 40 -20.44 15.32 -14.64
N LYS A 41 -19.52 16.19 -15.06
CA LYS A 41 -19.62 16.83 -16.38
C LYS A 41 -18.58 16.21 -17.30
N GLU A 42 -18.97 15.95 -18.53
CA GLU A 42 -18.08 15.41 -19.57
C GLU A 42 -16.82 16.26 -19.73
N GLU A 43 -16.97 17.58 -19.74
CA GLU A 43 -15.86 18.52 -19.86
C GLU A 43 -14.84 18.39 -18.73
N ASP A 44 -15.31 18.17 -17.48
CA ASP A 44 -14.44 17.99 -16.32
C ASP A 44 -13.64 16.69 -16.40
N VAL A 45 -14.20 15.65 -17.02
CA VAL A 45 -13.50 14.38 -17.27
C VAL A 45 -12.46 14.56 -18.38
N LEU A 46 -12.85 15.14 -19.50
CA LEU A 46 -11.99 15.38 -20.66
C LEU A 46 -10.80 16.29 -20.33
N ASN A 47 -11.01 17.30 -19.48
CA ASN A 47 -9.93 18.21 -19.07
C ASN A 47 -8.85 17.59 -18.18
N LYS A 48 -9.04 16.34 -17.70
CA LYS A 48 -8.02 15.58 -16.97
C LYS A 48 -7.05 14.84 -17.90
N LEU A 49 -7.40 14.67 -19.18
CA LEU A 49 -6.63 13.88 -20.15
C LEU A 49 -5.48 14.71 -20.76
N GLU A 50 -4.37 14.04 -21.07
CA GLU A 50 -3.27 14.63 -21.86
C GLU A 50 -3.72 14.89 -23.32
N ASN A 51 -4.49 13.95 -23.90
CA ASN A 51 -5.06 14.08 -25.22
C ASN A 51 -6.54 13.66 -25.20
N LYS A 52 -7.44 14.63 -25.38
CA LYS A 52 -8.89 14.42 -25.36
C LYS A 52 -9.55 14.26 -26.75
N GLU A 53 -8.76 14.35 -27.82
CA GLU A 53 -9.30 14.18 -29.19
C GLU A 53 -9.90 12.79 -29.36
N ASP A 54 -11.10 12.72 -29.97
CA ASP A 54 -11.82 11.47 -30.26
C ASP A 54 -12.06 10.56 -29.02
N VAL A 55 -12.10 11.13 -27.83
CA VAL A 55 -12.50 10.41 -26.61
C VAL A 55 -13.98 10.68 -26.36
N LYS A 56 -14.79 9.63 -26.35
CA LYS A 56 -16.21 9.69 -25.97
C LYS A 56 -16.32 9.48 -24.46
N VAL A 57 -17.14 10.28 -23.78
CA VAL A 57 -17.46 10.11 -22.36
C VAL A 57 -18.94 9.72 -22.22
N ILE A 58 -19.21 8.73 -21.39
CA ILE A 58 -20.57 8.27 -21.03
C ILE A 58 -20.70 8.36 -19.52
N LEU A 59 -21.70 9.09 -19.04
CA LEU A 59 -21.97 9.28 -17.62
C LEU A 59 -23.34 8.71 -17.26
N GLY A 60 -23.43 8.08 -16.08
CA GLY A 60 -24.67 7.50 -15.58
C GLY A 60 -24.91 6.07 -16.08
N GLU A 61 -25.91 5.83 -16.93
CA GLU A 61 -26.24 4.48 -17.38
C GLU A 61 -25.39 4.04 -18.58
N LEU A 62 -24.89 2.80 -18.54
CA LEU A 62 -24.20 2.16 -19.65
C LEU A 62 -25.19 1.34 -20.47
N GLU A 63 -25.45 1.75 -21.71
CA GLU A 63 -26.33 1.03 -22.61
C GLU A 63 -25.71 -0.25 -23.20
N ASP A 64 -26.51 -1.28 -23.44
CA ASP A 64 -26.06 -2.53 -24.06
C ASP A 64 -25.54 -2.33 -25.50
N SER A 65 -26.04 -1.32 -26.20
CA SER A 65 -25.53 -0.90 -27.52
C SER A 65 -24.01 -0.61 -27.46
N VAL A 66 -23.54 0.06 -26.40
CA VAL A 66 -22.11 0.36 -26.18
C VAL A 66 -21.34 -0.90 -25.86
N ILE A 67 -21.89 -1.78 -25.00
CA ILE A 67 -21.24 -3.05 -24.63
C ILE A 67 -21.00 -3.93 -25.87
N ASN A 68 -21.96 -3.94 -26.81
CA ASN A 68 -21.86 -4.72 -28.03
C ASN A 68 -20.86 -4.16 -29.05
N GLU A 69 -20.41 -2.92 -28.87
CA GLU A 69 -19.49 -2.26 -29.80
C GLU A 69 -18.02 -2.28 -29.34
N ILE A 70 -17.75 -2.64 -28.10
CA ILE A 70 -16.38 -2.61 -27.54
C ILE A 70 -15.70 -3.97 -27.67
N ASP A 71 -14.39 -3.94 -27.89
CA ASP A 71 -13.55 -5.13 -27.96
C ASP A 71 -12.99 -5.54 -26.59
N MET A 72 -12.95 -4.59 -25.62
CA MET A 72 -12.38 -4.77 -24.30
C MET A 72 -12.89 -3.72 -23.32
N MET A 73 -12.93 -4.06 -22.03
CA MET A 73 -13.09 -3.11 -20.93
C MET A 73 -11.83 -3.06 -20.06
N VAL A 74 -11.37 -1.84 -19.73
CA VAL A 74 -10.37 -1.61 -18.68
C VAL A 74 -11.07 -1.08 -17.44
N LEU A 75 -11.01 -1.82 -16.34
CA LEU A 75 -11.73 -1.55 -15.10
C LEU A 75 -10.81 -0.87 -14.08
N SER A 76 -11.24 0.28 -13.56
CA SER A 76 -10.56 0.93 -12.44
C SER A 76 -10.71 0.12 -11.15
N PRO A 77 -9.66 0.00 -10.29
CA PRO A 77 -9.68 -0.88 -9.11
C PRO A 77 -10.73 -0.50 -8.06
N GLY A 78 -11.18 0.76 -8.05
CA GLY A 78 -12.26 1.22 -7.17
C GLY A 78 -13.64 0.66 -7.51
N ILE A 79 -13.83 0.13 -8.71
CA ILE A 79 -15.10 -0.45 -9.15
C ILE A 79 -15.12 -1.95 -8.86
N ALA A 80 -16.22 -2.43 -8.27
CA ALA A 80 -16.38 -3.84 -7.95
C ALA A 80 -16.53 -4.71 -9.20
N ILE A 81 -15.85 -5.87 -9.22
CA ILE A 81 -15.92 -6.81 -10.35
C ILE A 81 -17.31 -7.47 -10.51
N ASP A 82 -18.13 -7.39 -9.48
CA ASP A 82 -19.52 -7.84 -9.43
C ASP A 82 -20.55 -6.69 -9.56
N ALA A 83 -20.10 -5.49 -9.92
CA ALA A 83 -21.01 -4.40 -10.20
C ALA A 83 -21.94 -4.76 -11.39
N PRO A 84 -23.24 -4.37 -11.37
CA PRO A 84 -24.22 -4.83 -12.34
C PRO A 84 -23.80 -4.62 -13.81
N PHE A 85 -23.19 -3.48 -14.14
CA PHE A 85 -22.72 -3.23 -15.50
C PHE A 85 -21.50 -4.07 -15.87
N VAL A 86 -20.60 -4.37 -14.90
CA VAL A 86 -19.43 -5.24 -15.11
C VAL A 86 -19.89 -6.66 -15.44
N LEU A 87 -20.92 -7.16 -14.73
CA LEU A 87 -21.51 -8.46 -15.01
C LEU A 87 -22.12 -8.53 -16.41
N ARG A 88 -22.83 -7.48 -16.86
CA ARG A 88 -23.35 -7.41 -18.26
C ARG A 88 -22.23 -7.46 -19.30
N VAL A 89 -21.14 -6.74 -19.08
CA VAL A 89 -19.96 -6.77 -19.96
C VAL A 89 -19.35 -8.18 -20.02
N LYS A 90 -19.27 -8.85 -18.86
CA LYS A 90 -18.78 -10.23 -18.75
C LYS A 90 -19.69 -11.22 -19.46
N GLU A 91 -21.01 -11.08 -19.31
CA GLU A 91 -22.03 -11.91 -19.98
C GLU A 91 -22.00 -11.74 -21.50
N ALA A 92 -21.67 -10.54 -21.99
CA ALA A 92 -21.45 -10.27 -23.41
C ALA A 92 -20.15 -10.88 -23.96
N GLY A 93 -19.32 -11.52 -23.10
CA GLY A 93 -18.07 -12.15 -23.50
C GLY A 93 -16.92 -11.15 -23.77
N VAL A 94 -17.08 -9.88 -23.40
CA VAL A 94 -16.05 -8.86 -23.59
C VAL A 94 -14.95 -9.05 -22.53
N PRO A 95 -13.66 -9.11 -22.93
CA PRO A 95 -12.55 -9.21 -21.99
C PRO A 95 -12.49 -8.01 -21.05
N ILE A 96 -12.26 -8.28 -19.74
CA ILE A 96 -12.16 -7.25 -18.71
C ILE A 96 -10.74 -7.29 -18.14
N TRP A 97 -9.97 -6.23 -18.33
CA TRP A 97 -8.63 -6.06 -17.79
C TRP A 97 -8.63 -4.98 -16.70
N GLY A 98 -7.68 -5.08 -15.78
CA GLY A 98 -7.32 -3.97 -14.90
C GLY A 98 -6.28 -3.06 -15.54
N GLU A 99 -6.09 -1.90 -14.97
CA GLU A 99 -5.08 -0.94 -15.45
C GLU A 99 -3.65 -1.48 -15.29
N ILE A 100 -3.43 -2.39 -14.32
CA ILE A 100 -2.13 -3.07 -14.11
C ILE A 100 -1.86 -4.06 -15.24
N GLU A 101 -2.84 -4.83 -15.68
CA GLU A 101 -2.70 -5.74 -16.82
C GLU A 101 -2.40 -4.95 -18.10
N LEU A 102 -3.15 -3.87 -18.35
CA LEU A 102 -2.93 -2.98 -19.49
C LEU A 102 -1.49 -2.43 -19.50
N ALA A 103 -1.04 -1.90 -18.37
CA ALA A 103 0.30 -1.34 -18.24
C ALA A 103 1.38 -2.40 -18.43
N TYR A 104 1.20 -3.61 -17.89
CA TYR A 104 2.12 -4.72 -18.05
C TYR A 104 2.26 -5.17 -19.50
N VAL A 105 1.15 -5.30 -20.22
CA VAL A 105 1.16 -5.75 -21.63
C VAL A 105 1.81 -4.75 -22.58
N ILE A 106 1.72 -3.45 -22.27
CA ILE A 106 2.33 -2.38 -23.07
C ILE A 106 3.77 -2.09 -22.62
N GLY A 107 4.02 -2.17 -21.33
CA GLY A 107 5.33 -1.87 -20.73
C GLY A 107 6.42 -2.86 -21.10
N LYS A 108 7.66 -2.47 -20.83
CA LYS A 108 8.87 -3.26 -21.07
C LYS A 108 9.80 -3.21 -19.87
N GLY A 109 10.80 -4.11 -19.88
CA GLY A 109 11.84 -4.18 -18.87
C GLY A 109 11.49 -5.13 -17.73
N LYS A 110 12.24 -5.04 -16.62
CA LYS A 110 12.07 -5.88 -15.43
C LYS A 110 10.99 -5.32 -14.51
N LEU A 111 10.27 -6.21 -13.82
CA LEU A 111 9.18 -5.85 -12.92
C LEU A 111 9.32 -6.55 -11.55
N ALA A 112 9.42 -5.76 -10.49
CA ALA A 112 9.21 -6.22 -9.12
C ALA A 112 7.82 -5.79 -8.64
N ALA A 113 6.97 -6.75 -8.23
CA ALA A 113 5.59 -6.48 -7.80
C ALA A 113 5.40 -6.84 -6.32
N ILE A 114 4.84 -5.93 -5.54
CA ILE A 114 4.76 -6.03 -4.08
C ILE A 114 3.31 -5.87 -3.63
N THR A 115 2.78 -6.87 -2.92
CA THR A 115 1.47 -6.82 -2.27
C THR A 115 1.55 -7.25 -0.81
N GLY A 116 0.43 -7.23 -0.12
CA GLY A 116 0.26 -7.57 1.29
C GLY A 116 -0.86 -6.74 1.89
N THR A 117 -1.27 -7.02 3.11
CA THR A 117 -2.19 -6.15 3.83
C THR A 117 -1.47 -4.89 4.27
N ASN A 118 -0.34 -5.01 4.95
CA ASN A 118 0.46 -3.93 5.48
C ASN A 118 1.92 -3.98 4.97
N GLY A 119 2.65 -2.86 5.11
CA GLY A 119 4.07 -2.79 4.73
C GLY A 119 4.36 -2.48 3.25
N LYS A 120 3.39 -2.62 2.36
CA LYS A 120 3.56 -2.42 0.90
C LYS A 120 4.33 -1.14 0.55
N THR A 121 3.84 0.00 1.02
CA THR A 121 4.39 1.32 0.66
C THR A 121 5.85 1.47 1.12
N THR A 122 6.15 1.08 2.35
CA THR A 122 7.52 1.15 2.90
C THR A 122 8.46 0.24 2.10
N THR A 123 8.03 -1.01 1.85
CA THR A 123 8.82 -1.97 1.08
C THR A 123 9.02 -1.50 -0.35
N THR A 124 7.97 -1.03 -1.02
CA THR A 124 8.05 -0.54 -2.41
C THR A 124 8.95 0.69 -2.52
N ALA A 125 8.84 1.63 -1.60
CA ALA A 125 9.71 2.81 -1.57
C ALA A 125 11.18 2.44 -1.35
N LEU A 126 11.48 1.55 -0.40
CA LEU A 126 12.84 1.09 -0.14
C LEU A 126 13.41 0.30 -1.34
N VAL A 127 12.64 -0.62 -1.92
CA VAL A 127 13.05 -1.35 -3.14
C VAL A 127 13.30 -0.37 -4.28
N GLY A 128 12.41 0.61 -4.48
CA GLY A 128 12.56 1.64 -5.50
C GLY A 128 13.86 2.43 -5.34
N GLU A 129 14.20 2.84 -4.12
CA GLU A 129 15.45 3.56 -3.83
C GLU A 129 16.68 2.67 -4.00
N ILE A 130 16.61 1.39 -3.60
CA ILE A 130 17.69 0.42 -3.85
C ILE A 130 17.91 0.24 -5.36
N MET A 131 16.83 0.07 -6.14
CA MET A 131 16.93 -0.06 -7.60
C MET A 131 17.51 1.20 -8.24
N ALA A 132 17.07 2.39 -7.82
CA ALA A 132 17.55 3.67 -8.35
C ALA A 132 19.04 3.95 -8.06
N ASN A 133 19.60 3.34 -7.01
CA ASN A 133 21.02 3.41 -6.72
C ASN A 133 21.87 2.42 -7.54
N TYR A 134 21.26 1.58 -8.36
CA TYR A 134 21.96 0.57 -9.17
C TYR A 134 21.58 0.60 -10.65
N TYR A 135 20.32 0.84 -11.00
CA TYR A 135 19.81 0.88 -12.37
C TYR A 135 19.60 2.32 -12.83
N ASP A 136 19.88 2.60 -14.10
CA ASP A 136 19.80 3.95 -14.70
C ASP A 136 18.36 4.45 -14.83
N LYS A 137 17.39 3.55 -15.02
CA LYS A 137 15.97 3.91 -15.20
C LYS A 137 15.08 3.06 -14.32
N VAL A 138 14.47 3.68 -13.32
CA VAL A 138 13.60 3.04 -12.35
C VAL A 138 12.28 3.80 -12.24
N ASP A 139 11.17 3.08 -12.38
CA ASP A 139 9.82 3.59 -12.19
C ASP A 139 9.20 2.97 -10.93
N VAL A 140 8.79 3.79 -9.96
CA VAL A 140 8.04 3.37 -8.78
C VAL A 140 6.58 3.75 -8.96
N VAL A 141 5.69 2.76 -9.04
CA VAL A 141 4.33 2.95 -9.55
C VAL A 141 3.28 2.09 -8.82
N GLY A 142 2.02 2.24 -9.19
CA GLY A 142 0.91 1.37 -8.80
C GLY A 142 -0.04 2.01 -7.81
N ASN A 143 -0.36 1.32 -6.72
CA ASN A 143 -1.29 1.79 -5.69
C ASN A 143 -0.78 3.01 -4.92
N ILE A 144 0.49 3.34 -5.03
CA ILE A 144 1.13 4.57 -4.52
C ILE A 144 1.68 5.41 -5.67
N GLY A 145 1.82 6.71 -5.42
CA GLY A 145 2.42 7.63 -6.37
C GLY A 145 1.63 7.72 -7.69
N ASN A 146 2.28 7.37 -8.77
CA ASN A 146 1.69 7.38 -10.10
C ASN A 146 1.14 6.01 -10.51
N PRO A 147 -0.01 5.95 -11.21
CA PRO A 147 -0.47 4.70 -11.79
C PRO A 147 0.59 4.07 -12.73
N TYR A 148 0.66 2.75 -12.78
CA TYR A 148 1.61 2.08 -13.67
C TYR A 148 1.41 2.45 -15.14
N THR A 149 0.18 2.74 -15.54
CA THR A 149 -0.19 3.20 -16.89
C THR A 149 0.52 4.48 -17.32
N THR A 150 0.97 5.34 -16.39
CA THR A 150 1.60 6.62 -16.73
C THR A 150 3.04 6.49 -17.23
N THR A 151 3.74 5.40 -16.87
CA THR A 151 5.15 5.17 -17.25
C THR A 151 5.32 4.05 -18.27
N ALA A 152 4.31 3.19 -18.42
CA ALA A 152 4.40 1.98 -19.24
C ALA A 152 4.77 2.24 -20.71
N PHE A 153 4.23 3.30 -21.34
CA PHE A 153 4.51 3.64 -22.73
C PHE A 153 5.99 4.02 -22.97
N ASP A 154 6.57 4.74 -22.02
CA ASP A 154 7.95 5.24 -22.13
C ASP A 154 8.99 4.27 -21.57
N SER A 155 8.54 3.09 -21.06
CA SER A 155 9.44 2.06 -20.57
C SER A 155 10.20 1.36 -21.70
N THR A 156 11.39 0.88 -21.40
CA THR A 156 12.29 0.20 -22.34
C THR A 156 12.82 -1.09 -21.72
N ASP A 157 13.54 -1.90 -22.49
CA ASP A 157 14.11 -3.16 -22.00
C ASP A 157 15.09 -2.98 -20.82
N VAL A 158 15.61 -1.77 -20.60
CA VAL A 158 16.49 -1.45 -19.46
C VAL A 158 15.74 -0.83 -18.28
N THR A 159 14.46 -0.58 -18.40
CA THR A 159 13.65 -0.03 -17.32
C THR A 159 13.41 -1.09 -16.24
N VAL A 160 13.53 -0.69 -14.98
CA VAL A 160 13.11 -1.50 -13.82
C VAL A 160 11.89 -0.85 -13.20
N THR A 161 10.77 -1.56 -13.21
CA THR A 161 9.53 -1.11 -12.58
C THR A 161 9.38 -1.76 -11.21
N VAL A 162 9.12 -0.96 -10.19
CA VAL A 162 8.79 -1.41 -8.83
C VAL A 162 7.34 -1.01 -8.56
N ALA A 163 6.45 -1.99 -8.51
CA ALA A 163 5.02 -1.76 -8.45
C ALA A 163 4.41 -2.17 -7.10
N GLU A 164 3.77 -1.23 -6.42
CA GLU A 164 2.86 -1.54 -5.31
C GLU A 164 1.52 -1.99 -5.85
N ILE A 165 1.08 -3.20 -5.53
CA ILE A 165 -0.15 -3.77 -6.07
C ILE A 165 -1.16 -4.03 -4.94
N SER A 166 -2.35 -3.45 -5.04
CA SER A 166 -3.48 -3.74 -4.15
C SER A 166 -4.18 -5.04 -4.54
N SER A 167 -5.00 -5.60 -3.62
CA SER A 167 -5.85 -6.74 -3.95
C SER A 167 -6.86 -6.42 -5.05
N PHE A 168 -7.40 -5.21 -5.09
CA PHE A 168 -8.36 -4.80 -6.12
C PHE A 168 -7.76 -4.79 -7.54
N GLN A 169 -6.48 -4.38 -7.65
CA GLN A 169 -5.75 -4.42 -8.92
C GLN A 169 -5.47 -5.86 -9.37
N LEU A 170 -5.28 -6.79 -8.44
CA LEU A 170 -5.05 -8.22 -8.75
C LEU A 170 -6.29 -8.97 -9.21
N GLU A 171 -7.51 -8.47 -8.93
CA GLU A 171 -8.76 -9.13 -9.36
C GLU A 171 -8.88 -9.29 -10.89
N THR A 172 -8.19 -8.45 -11.65
CA THR A 172 -8.36 -8.32 -13.11
C THR A 172 -7.05 -8.49 -13.89
N ILE A 173 -6.09 -9.21 -13.32
CA ILE A 173 -4.86 -9.61 -14.03
C ILE A 173 -5.08 -10.90 -14.82
N HIS A 174 -4.44 -11.01 -16.00
CA HIS A 174 -4.51 -12.17 -16.89
C HIS A 174 -3.13 -12.74 -17.19
N THR A 175 -2.26 -11.94 -17.81
CA THR A 175 -0.91 -12.33 -18.21
C THR A 175 0.18 -11.72 -17.34
N PHE A 176 -0.20 -10.86 -16.41
CA PHE A 176 0.71 -10.20 -15.46
C PHE A 176 1.68 -11.18 -14.84
N LYS A 177 2.97 -11.00 -15.09
CA LYS A 177 4.05 -11.94 -14.72
C LYS A 177 5.28 -11.13 -14.29
N PRO A 178 5.41 -10.75 -13.02
CA PRO A 178 6.59 -10.04 -12.53
C PRO A 178 7.83 -10.95 -12.50
N ASP A 179 9.04 -10.36 -12.64
CA ASP A 179 10.31 -11.06 -12.47
C ASP A 179 10.51 -11.49 -11.02
N VAL A 180 10.10 -10.64 -10.08
CA VAL A 180 10.05 -10.94 -8.65
C VAL A 180 8.72 -10.46 -8.09
N SER A 181 8.01 -11.32 -7.38
CA SER A 181 6.82 -10.93 -6.63
C SER A 181 7.03 -11.03 -5.12
N ALA A 182 6.26 -10.29 -4.33
CA ALA A 182 6.29 -10.38 -2.87
C ALA A 182 4.89 -10.27 -2.27
N VAL A 183 4.59 -11.10 -1.26
CA VAL A 183 3.42 -10.96 -0.40
C VAL A 183 3.91 -10.84 1.05
N LEU A 184 3.73 -9.64 1.61
CA LEU A 184 4.35 -9.28 2.89
C LEU A 184 3.64 -9.88 4.10
N ASN A 185 2.32 -9.91 4.06
CA ASN A 185 1.44 -10.47 5.10
C ASN A 185 -0.01 -10.49 4.61
N ILE A 186 -0.84 -11.31 5.27
CA ILE A 186 -2.28 -11.38 5.03
C ILE A 186 -3.00 -11.33 6.37
N THR A 187 -3.61 -10.19 6.66
CA THR A 187 -4.45 -9.97 7.84
C THR A 187 -5.82 -9.45 7.41
N PRO A 188 -6.89 -9.59 8.20
CA PRO A 188 -8.24 -9.19 7.81
C PRO A 188 -8.32 -7.73 7.36
N ASP A 189 -8.68 -7.51 6.11
CA ASP A 189 -8.93 -6.20 5.53
C ASP A 189 -9.82 -6.35 4.28
N HIS A 190 -10.58 -5.31 3.94
CA HIS A 190 -11.41 -5.28 2.73
C HIS A 190 -12.40 -6.46 2.56
N LEU A 191 -12.88 -7.08 3.67
CA LEU A 191 -13.82 -8.19 3.60
C LEU A 191 -15.22 -7.80 3.10
N ASN A 192 -15.53 -6.51 3.09
CA ASN A 192 -16.71 -5.97 2.42
C ASN A 192 -16.64 -6.10 0.89
N ARG A 193 -15.44 -6.30 0.31
CA ARG A 193 -15.20 -6.49 -1.12
C ARG A 193 -14.90 -7.96 -1.45
N HIS A 194 -14.05 -8.61 -0.67
CA HIS A 194 -13.60 -9.98 -0.93
C HIS A 194 -14.43 -11.05 -0.24
N TYR A 195 -15.36 -10.65 0.64
CA TYR A 195 -16.33 -11.48 1.38
C TYR A 195 -15.70 -12.45 2.38
N THR A 196 -14.62 -13.17 2.03
CA THR A 196 -13.96 -14.14 2.90
C THR A 196 -12.44 -13.94 2.91
N MET A 197 -11.79 -14.40 3.98
CA MET A 197 -10.32 -14.42 4.07
C MET A 197 -9.70 -15.31 3.00
N GLU A 198 -10.35 -16.42 2.63
CA GLU A 198 -9.88 -17.30 1.56
C GLU A 198 -9.84 -16.57 0.23
N CYS A 199 -10.93 -15.91 -0.18
CA CYS A 199 -10.97 -15.11 -1.40
C CYS A 199 -9.92 -13.99 -1.38
N TYR A 200 -9.78 -13.27 -0.27
CA TYR A 200 -8.77 -12.22 -0.12
C TYR A 200 -7.36 -12.76 -0.27
N THR A 201 -7.08 -13.92 0.32
CA THR A 201 -5.79 -14.61 0.20
C THR A 201 -5.51 -15.03 -1.24
N ASP A 202 -6.46 -15.70 -1.90
CA ASP A 202 -6.32 -16.17 -3.27
C ASP A 202 -6.07 -15.01 -4.25
N VAL A 203 -6.78 -13.91 -4.07
CA VAL A 203 -6.58 -12.71 -4.88
C VAL A 203 -5.18 -12.13 -4.68
N LYS A 204 -4.66 -12.02 -3.44
CA LYS A 204 -3.30 -11.53 -3.23
C LYS A 204 -2.24 -12.48 -3.76
N MET A 205 -2.41 -13.77 -3.56
CA MET A 205 -1.48 -14.79 -4.04
C MET A 205 -1.48 -14.93 -5.56
N SER A 206 -2.55 -14.47 -6.24
CA SER A 206 -2.61 -14.42 -7.70
C SER A 206 -1.52 -13.55 -8.34
N ILE A 207 -0.84 -12.70 -7.58
CA ILE A 207 0.33 -11.92 -8.05
C ILE A 207 1.40 -12.81 -8.70
N ALA A 208 1.49 -14.06 -8.29
CA ALA A 208 2.46 -15.04 -8.78
C ALA A 208 1.87 -16.08 -9.76
N LYS A 209 0.57 -15.98 -10.10
CA LYS A 209 -0.14 -17.05 -10.85
C LYS A 209 0.46 -17.40 -12.21
N ASN A 210 1.10 -16.43 -12.86
CA ASN A 210 1.72 -16.60 -14.18
C ASN A 210 3.25 -16.78 -14.11
N GLN A 211 3.85 -16.67 -12.91
CA GLN A 211 5.26 -16.94 -12.71
C GLN A 211 5.55 -18.45 -12.82
N ASP A 212 6.75 -18.80 -13.25
CA ASP A 212 7.27 -20.15 -13.23
C ASP A 212 8.40 -20.31 -12.20
N SER A 213 9.06 -21.46 -12.16
CA SER A 213 10.13 -21.76 -11.21
C SER A 213 11.35 -20.83 -11.29
N ASN A 214 11.49 -20.03 -12.36
CA ASN A 214 12.59 -19.09 -12.52
C ASN A 214 12.31 -17.74 -11.84
N GLN A 215 11.03 -17.37 -11.71
CA GLN A 215 10.64 -16.16 -11.03
C GLN A 215 10.32 -16.44 -9.55
N PRO A 216 11.08 -15.85 -8.63
CA PRO A 216 10.83 -16.07 -7.21
C PRO A 216 9.63 -15.29 -6.69
N ILE A 217 8.99 -15.86 -5.67
CA ILE A 217 8.07 -15.16 -4.79
C ILE A 217 8.68 -15.00 -3.41
N VAL A 218 8.66 -13.78 -2.87
CA VAL A 218 9.14 -13.45 -1.52
C VAL A 218 7.97 -13.49 -0.54
N LEU A 219 8.07 -14.31 0.51
CA LEU A 219 6.99 -14.54 1.47
C LEU A 219 7.48 -14.39 2.91
N ASN A 220 6.59 -13.89 3.79
CA ASN A 220 6.82 -13.82 5.23
C ASN A 220 6.63 -15.20 5.87
N TYR A 221 7.68 -15.74 6.48
CA TYR A 221 7.58 -17.02 7.19
C TYR A 221 6.81 -16.91 8.51
N GLU A 222 6.69 -15.71 9.11
CA GLU A 222 5.94 -15.50 10.34
C GLU A 222 4.42 -15.50 10.11
N ASP A 223 3.96 -15.30 8.87
CA ASP A 223 2.55 -15.34 8.51
C ASP A 223 2.08 -16.78 8.28
N PRO A 224 1.15 -17.31 9.13
CA PRO A 224 0.69 -18.69 9.00
C PRO A 224 -0.08 -18.95 7.70
N ILE A 225 -0.82 -17.96 7.18
CA ILE A 225 -1.59 -18.08 5.94
C ILE A 225 -0.63 -18.25 4.76
N LEU A 226 0.46 -17.45 4.71
CA LEU A 226 1.46 -17.55 3.66
C LEU A 226 2.23 -18.87 3.72
N ARG A 227 2.55 -19.38 4.93
CA ARG A 227 3.18 -20.70 5.06
C ARG A 227 2.31 -21.84 4.54
N GLU A 228 1.02 -21.81 4.87
CA GLU A 228 0.07 -22.81 4.38
C GLU A 228 -0.07 -22.72 2.85
N TYR A 229 -0.24 -21.49 2.33
CA TYR A 229 -0.42 -21.29 0.90
C TYR A 229 0.81 -21.66 0.06
N ALA A 230 2.01 -21.55 0.63
CA ALA A 230 3.26 -21.90 -0.02
C ALA A 230 3.28 -23.34 -0.55
N GLY A 231 2.57 -24.28 0.11
CA GLY A 231 2.41 -25.64 -0.35
C GLY A 231 1.65 -25.81 -1.68
N LYS A 232 0.95 -24.78 -2.13
CA LYS A 232 0.20 -24.74 -3.40
C LYS A 232 1.03 -24.15 -4.55
N LEU A 233 2.17 -23.53 -4.26
CA LEU A 233 2.99 -22.82 -5.23
C LEU A 233 4.02 -23.74 -5.90
N THR A 234 4.27 -23.50 -7.18
CA THR A 234 5.37 -24.14 -7.94
C THR A 234 6.58 -23.24 -8.12
N ASN A 235 6.46 -22.01 -7.65
CA ASN A 235 7.47 -20.95 -7.72
C ASN A 235 8.67 -21.26 -6.82
N ARG A 236 9.80 -20.64 -7.11
CA ARG A 236 10.92 -20.58 -6.18
C ARG A 236 10.58 -19.61 -5.03
N ILE A 237 10.40 -20.14 -3.83
CA ILE A 237 10.04 -19.35 -2.65
C ILE A 237 11.31 -18.83 -1.98
N ILE A 238 11.34 -17.53 -1.72
CA ILE A 238 12.36 -16.85 -0.90
C ILE A 238 11.67 -16.37 0.37
N TRP A 239 12.01 -16.96 1.49
CA TRP A 239 11.40 -16.57 2.77
C TRP A 239 12.07 -15.35 3.39
N PHE A 240 11.35 -14.59 4.18
CA PHE A 240 11.94 -13.73 5.20
C PHE A 240 11.34 -14.03 6.57
N SER A 241 12.15 -13.91 7.63
CA SER A 241 11.75 -14.26 8.98
C SER A 241 12.49 -13.42 10.03
N SER A 242 11.74 -12.80 10.94
CA SER A 242 12.28 -12.06 12.07
C SER A 242 12.54 -12.94 13.31
N LYS A 243 12.11 -14.22 13.31
CA LYS A 243 12.15 -15.09 14.49
C LYS A 243 13.01 -16.33 14.32
N GLN A 244 13.27 -16.77 13.10
CA GLN A 244 14.00 -18.00 12.86
C GLN A 244 14.80 -18.00 11.57
N LYS A 245 15.80 -18.87 11.48
CA LYS A 245 16.58 -19.06 10.25
C LYS A 245 15.72 -19.66 9.14
N VAL A 246 15.81 -19.08 7.95
CA VAL A 246 15.17 -19.55 6.73
C VAL A 246 16.23 -19.70 5.62
N ASN A 247 16.10 -20.74 4.79
CA ASN A 247 17.04 -21.00 3.71
C ASN A 247 16.36 -21.77 2.54
N PRO A 248 16.21 -21.19 1.33
CA PRO A 248 16.68 -19.85 0.95
C PRO A 248 15.84 -18.73 1.58
N GLY A 249 16.48 -17.60 1.91
CA GLY A 249 15.76 -16.46 2.46
C GLY A 249 16.59 -15.42 3.18
N VAL A 250 15.91 -14.47 3.81
CA VAL A 250 16.49 -13.42 4.64
C VAL A 250 15.99 -13.58 6.07
N TYR A 251 16.87 -13.59 7.05
CA TYR A 251 16.48 -13.76 8.44
C TYR A 251 17.24 -12.87 9.41
N LEU A 252 16.64 -12.66 10.57
CA LEU A 252 17.24 -11.92 11.67
C LEU A 252 17.92 -12.88 12.64
N GLU A 253 19.20 -12.65 12.92
CA GLU A 253 19.97 -13.33 13.97
C GLU A 253 20.56 -12.30 14.94
N GLY A 254 19.95 -12.19 16.12
CA GLY A 254 20.25 -11.08 17.03
C GLY A 254 19.89 -9.74 16.42
N LYS A 255 20.88 -8.92 16.09
CA LYS A 255 20.70 -7.65 15.35
C LYS A 255 21.09 -7.76 13.87
N ASN A 256 21.66 -8.89 13.45
CA ASN A 256 22.18 -9.07 12.11
C ASN A 256 21.09 -9.54 11.16
N ILE A 257 20.97 -8.93 9.99
CA ILE A 257 20.14 -9.36 8.90
C ILE A 257 21.01 -10.11 7.90
N ILE A 258 20.68 -11.39 7.68
CA ILE A 258 21.48 -12.35 6.93
C ILE A 258 20.66 -12.87 5.75
N TYR A 259 21.27 -12.95 4.57
CA TYR A 259 20.73 -13.63 3.40
C TYR A 259 21.36 -15.01 3.24
N ALA A 260 20.54 -16.04 3.10
CA ALA A 260 20.92 -17.42 2.79
C ALA A 260 20.44 -17.78 1.37
N ASP A 261 21.36 -18.21 0.50
CA ASP A 261 21.05 -18.52 -0.92
C ASP A 261 20.83 -20.01 -1.18
N GLY A 262 20.74 -20.83 -0.14
CA GLY A 262 20.67 -22.28 -0.20
C GLY A 262 22.02 -22.96 -0.01
N LYS A 263 23.15 -22.24 -0.18
CA LYS A 263 24.52 -22.77 -0.09
C LYS A 263 25.39 -22.04 0.90
N LYS A 264 25.25 -20.73 0.98
CA LYS A 264 26.04 -19.87 1.87
C LYS A 264 25.15 -18.83 2.54
N GLU A 265 25.63 -18.33 3.67
CA GLU A 265 25.05 -17.19 4.37
C GLU A 265 25.90 -15.94 4.09
N THR A 266 25.23 -14.82 3.86
CA THR A 266 25.86 -13.52 3.60
C THR A 266 25.27 -12.48 4.55
N PHE A 267 26.12 -11.85 5.34
CA PHE A 267 25.74 -10.71 6.17
C PHE A 267 25.36 -9.53 5.27
N VAL A 268 24.17 -8.96 5.47
CA VAL A 268 23.69 -7.83 4.70
C VAL A 268 23.83 -6.53 5.49
N THR A 269 23.22 -6.42 6.67
CA THR A 269 23.19 -5.20 7.48
C THR A 269 22.75 -5.52 8.91
N THR A 270 22.59 -4.52 9.76
CA THR A 270 22.04 -4.67 11.11
C THR A 270 20.76 -3.88 11.30
N THR A 271 19.97 -4.22 12.32
CA THR A 271 18.78 -3.43 12.69
C THR A 271 19.12 -2.03 13.21
N GLU A 272 20.40 -1.77 13.55
CA GLU A 272 20.89 -0.47 14.01
C GLU A 272 21.28 0.45 12.83
N ASP A 273 21.45 -0.12 11.64
CA ASP A 273 21.78 0.62 10.42
C ASP A 273 20.58 1.33 9.79
N THR A 274 19.36 1.14 10.32
CA THR A 274 18.14 1.74 9.77
C THR A 274 17.52 2.76 10.73
N THR A 275 16.90 3.78 10.17
CA THR A 275 16.08 4.76 10.91
C THR A 275 14.62 4.31 11.11
N LEU A 276 14.23 3.20 10.48
CA LEU A 276 12.87 2.67 10.57
C LEU A 276 12.63 1.98 11.91
N VAL A 277 11.54 2.33 12.59
CA VAL A 277 11.22 1.85 13.94
C VAL A 277 10.28 0.64 13.88
N GLY A 278 10.53 -0.35 14.74
CA GLY A 278 9.66 -1.51 14.96
C GLY A 278 10.01 -2.75 14.13
N ILE A 279 9.66 -3.93 14.69
CA ILE A 279 9.97 -5.23 14.07
C ILE A 279 9.33 -5.40 12.70
N HIS A 280 8.11 -4.88 12.50
CA HIS A 280 7.45 -4.91 11.20
C HIS A 280 8.23 -4.16 10.11
N ASN A 281 8.97 -3.11 10.47
CA ASN A 281 9.85 -2.43 9.53
C ASN A 281 11.14 -3.21 9.28
N VAL A 282 11.65 -3.95 10.25
CA VAL A 282 12.73 -4.93 10.03
C VAL A 282 12.27 -6.00 9.03
N GLU A 283 11.04 -6.48 9.14
CA GLU A 283 10.43 -7.41 8.16
C GLU A 283 10.29 -6.79 6.78
N ASN A 284 9.84 -5.52 6.68
CA ASN A 284 9.80 -4.79 5.41
C ASN A 284 11.19 -4.65 4.76
N ILE A 285 12.23 -4.38 5.57
CA ILE A 285 13.62 -4.32 5.11
C ILE A 285 14.09 -5.69 4.62
N MET A 286 13.80 -6.77 5.35
CA MET A 286 14.17 -8.12 4.92
C MET A 286 13.49 -8.52 3.62
N ALA A 287 12.21 -8.16 3.43
CA ALA A 287 11.50 -8.34 2.17
C ALA A 287 12.16 -7.53 1.03
N ALA A 288 12.52 -6.26 1.29
CA ALA A 288 13.21 -5.42 0.31
C ALA A 288 14.58 -5.99 -0.08
N ILE A 289 15.35 -6.51 0.88
CA ILE A 289 16.61 -7.20 0.63
C ILE A 289 16.39 -8.42 -0.28
N ALA A 290 15.41 -9.27 0.07
CA ALA A 290 15.10 -10.48 -0.70
C ALA A 290 14.70 -10.14 -2.15
N ILE A 291 13.84 -9.13 -2.35
CA ILE A 291 13.44 -8.65 -3.67
C ILE A 291 14.66 -8.14 -4.43
N SER A 292 15.46 -7.26 -3.82
CA SER A 292 16.56 -6.56 -4.49
C SER A 292 17.69 -7.50 -4.90
N ILE A 293 18.04 -8.49 -4.07
CA ILE A 293 19.04 -9.52 -4.43
C ILE A 293 18.53 -10.36 -5.62
N ASN A 294 17.24 -10.72 -5.65
CA ASN A 294 16.66 -11.48 -6.75
C ASN A 294 16.37 -10.63 -7.99
N MET A 295 16.57 -9.32 -7.91
CA MET A 295 16.64 -8.39 -9.03
C MET A 295 18.10 -8.02 -9.39
N ASP A 296 19.06 -8.83 -8.98
CA ASP A 296 20.50 -8.73 -9.29
C ASP A 296 21.23 -7.51 -8.69
N VAL A 297 20.68 -6.86 -7.64
CA VAL A 297 21.36 -5.73 -6.98
C VAL A 297 22.43 -6.24 -6.00
N PRO A 298 23.68 -5.72 -6.07
CA PRO A 298 24.75 -6.10 -5.14
C PRO A 298 24.43 -5.74 -3.68
N VAL A 299 24.83 -6.61 -2.75
CA VAL A 299 24.56 -6.46 -1.31
C VAL A 299 25.10 -5.15 -0.75
N ASP A 300 26.23 -4.65 -1.25
CA ASP A 300 26.81 -3.39 -0.77
C ASP A 300 25.95 -2.18 -1.11
N ILE A 301 25.34 -2.14 -2.30
CA ILE A 301 24.37 -1.10 -2.70
C ILE A 301 23.13 -1.17 -1.80
N ILE A 302 22.61 -2.38 -1.57
CA ILE A 302 21.47 -2.60 -0.68
C ILE A 302 21.76 -2.06 0.73
N ARG A 303 22.90 -2.42 1.30
CA ARG A 303 23.34 -1.97 2.63
C ARG A 303 23.44 -0.46 2.73
N GLU A 304 24.12 0.18 1.77
CA GLU A 304 24.29 1.63 1.77
C GLU A 304 22.96 2.36 1.65
N THR A 305 22.02 1.84 0.84
CA THR A 305 20.70 2.43 0.69
C THR A 305 19.90 2.32 1.98
N ILE A 306 19.89 1.15 2.64
CA ILE A 306 19.17 0.96 3.91
C ILE A 306 19.65 1.96 4.97
N ARG A 307 20.97 2.24 5.06
CA ARG A 307 21.53 3.21 6.01
C ARG A 307 21.07 4.64 5.78
N LYS A 308 20.77 5.00 4.54
CA LYS A 308 20.38 6.36 4.13
C LYS A 308 18.85 6.53 4.04
N PHE A 309 18.12 5.43 3.91
CA PHE A 309 16.67 5.45 3.71
C PHE A 309 15.94 6.07 4.89
N LYS A 310 15.06 7.01 4.61
CA LYS A 310 14.20 7.66 5.59
C LYS A 310 12.81 7.05 5.56
N ALA A 311 12.11 7.11 6.70
CA ALA A 311 10.72 6.66 6.77
C ALA A 311 9.86 7.35 5.70
N VAL A 312 8.95 6.57 5.12
CA VAL A 312 7.95 7.12 4.20
C VAL A 312 7.07 8.11 4.97
N PRO A 313 6.78 9.29 4.43
CA PRO A 313 5.91 10.26 5.08
C PRO A 313 4.61 9.63 5.59
N HIS A 314 4.16 10.06 6.76
CA HIS A 314 2.94 9.60 7.44
C HIS A 314 2.93 8.13 7.90
N ARG A 315 4.07 7.44 7.96
CA ARG A 315 4.17 6.07 8.46
C ARG A 315 5.24 5.95 9.55
N ILE A 316 4.81 6.10 10.80
CA ILE A 316 5.67 6.21 12.00
C ILE A 316 6.85 7.16 11.73
N GLU A 317 6.54 8.22 10.99
CA GLU A 317 7.50 9.26 10.60
C GLU A 317 7.92 10.05 11.84
N TYR A 318 9.23 10.10 12.12
CA TYR A 318 9.75 11.02 13.13
C TYR A 318 9.47 12.47 12.68
N VAL A 319 8.88 13.27 13.56
CA VAL A 319 8.57 14.67 13.28
C VAL A 319 9.53 15.59 13.99
N GLU A 320 9.62 15.46 15.32
CA GLU A 320 10.43 16.36 16.14
C GLU A 320 10.63 15.76 17.55
N THR A 321 11.65 16.26 18.28
CA THR A 321 11.82 16.03 19.72
C THR A 321 11.75 17.35 20.47
N ILE A 322 10.75 17.51 21.32
CA ILE A 322 10.50 18.75 22.09
C ILE A 322 10.53 18.40 23.58
N ASN A 323 11.43 19.00 24.36
CA ASN A 323 11.59 18.75 25.79
C ASN A 323 11.73 17.24 26.15
N ASP A 324 12.52 16.49 25.36
CA ASP A 324 12.70 15.04 25.44
C ASP A 324 11.41 14.22 25.21
N VAL A 325 10.40 14.79 24.56
CA VAL A 325 9.22 14.10 24.05
C VAL A 325 9.36 13.92 22.55
N ILE A 326 9.26 12.68 22.06
CA ILE A 326 9.36 12.38 20.61
C ILE A 326 7.97 12.35 19.99
N TYR A 327 7.79 13.07 18.88
CA TYR A 327 6.54 13.09 18.12
C TYR A 327 6.66 12.25 16.85
N TYR A 328 5.72 11.31 16.67
CA TYR A 328 5.63 10.43 15.51
C TYR A 328 4.33 10.61 14.76
N ASN A 329 4.42 10.69 13.42
CA ASN A 329 3.30 10.78 12.51
C ASN A 329 3.05 9.43 11.81
N ASP A 330 1.98 8.75 12.20
CA ASP A 330 1.48 7.55 11.53
C ASP A 330 0.04 7.78 11.01
N SER A 331 -0.20 8.93 10.40
CA SER A 331 -1.52 9.29 9.86
C SER A 331 -2.03 8.28 8.82
N LYS A 332 -1.14 7.52 8.17
CA LYS A 332 -1.48 6.41 7.26
C LYS A 332 -1.99 5.16 7.98
N GLY A 333 -1.92 5.08 9.30
CA GLY A 333 -2.53 4.03 10.14
C GLY A 333 -4.06 4.16 10.18
N THR A 334 -4.72 3.92 9.06
CA THR A 334 -6.17 4.12 8.85
C THR A 334 -7.02 2.90 9.17
N ASN A 335 -6.44 1.86 9.74
CA ASN A 335 -7.10 0.66 10.27
C ASN A 335 -6.46 0.23 11.59
N THR A 336 -7.15 -0.63 12.32
CA THR A 336 -6.74 -1.11 13.65
C THR A 336 -5.43 -1.88 13.60
N ASP A 337 -5.22 -2.77 12.62
CA ASP A 337 -4.00 -3.58 12.48
C ASP A 337 -2.75 -2.70 12.26
N ALA A 338 -2.82 -1.70 11.38
CA ALA A 338 -1.72 -0.76 11.16
C ALA A 338 -1.40 0.02 12.44
N SER A 339 -2.42 0.48 13.18
CA SER A 339 -2.24 1.21 14.42
C SER A 339 -1.69 0.33 15.56
N ILE A 340 -2.08 -0.96 15.64
CA ILE A 340 -1.47 -1.93 16.55
C ILE A 340 0.03 -2.01 16.30
N LYS A 341 0.46 -2.16 15.06
CA LYS A 341 1.89 -2.21 14.70
C LYS A 341 2.64 -0.93 15.06
N ALA A 342 1.98 0.22 14.93
CA ALA A 342 2.56 1.49 15.34
C ALA A 342 2.72 1.57 16.87
N ILE A 343 1.72 1.13 17.64
CA ILE A 343 1.79 1.07 19.12
C ILE A 343 2.89 0.10 19.55
N GLU A 344 2.95 -1.10 18.98
CA GLU A 344 3.96 -2.11 19.25
C GLU A 344 5.39 -1.60 18.99
N ALA A 345 5.57 -0.73 18.00
CA ALA A 345 6.85 -0.13 17.66
C ALA A 345 7.35 0.90 18.67
N MET A 346 6.47 1.43 19.52
CA MET A 346 6.88 2.44 20.49
C MET A 346 7.76 1.84 21.58
N SER A 347 8.88 2.51 21.85
CA SER A 347 9.85 2.14 22.91
C SER A 347 9.76 3.03 24.15
N ARG A 348 8.89 4.06 24.13
CA ARG A 348 8.65 5.00 25.23
C ARG A 348 7.18 4.96 25.63
N PRO A 349 6.83 5.34 26.88
CA PRO A 349 5.44 5.56 27.26
C PRO A 349 4.78 6.55 26.29
N THR A 350 3.64 6.17 25.72
CA THR A 350 3.07 6.86 24.55
C THR A 350 1.73 7.51 24.88
N ILE A 351 1.57 8.77 24.44
CA ILE A 351 0.28 9.43 24.32
C ILE A 351 -0.20 9.22 22.88
N LEU A 352 -1.31 8.53 22.71
CA LEU A 352 -1.84 8.12 21.42
C LEU A 352 -2.97 9.05 20.97
N ILE A 353 -2.86 9.62 19.77
CA ILE A 353 -3.96 10.35 19.13
C ILE A 353 -4.66 9.39 18.18
N ALA A 354 -5.98 9.17 18.39
CA ALA A 354 -6.76 8.22 17.59
C ALA A 354 -8.18 8.73 17.30
N GLY A 355 -8.85 8.03 16.37
CA GLY A 355 -10.20 8.33 15.94
C GLY A 355 -10.28 8.95 14.54
N GLY A 356 -11.50 9.12 14.05
CA GLY A 356 -11.80 9.61 12.71
C GLY A 356 -13.13 9.07 12.19
N TYR A 357 -13.18 8.67 10.91
CA TYR A 357 -14.38 8.16 10.25
C TYR A 357 -14.64 6.69 10.61
N ASP A 358 -15.92 6.36 10.88
CA ASP A 358 -16.36 5.00 11.26
C ASP A 358 -16.45 4.09 10.03
N LYS A 359 -15.59 3.07 9.97
CA LYS A 359 -15.65 1.96 9.00
C LYS A 359 -16.40 0.73 9.51
N LYS A 360 -17.09 0.84 10.66
CA LYS A 360 -17.83 -0.23 11.34
C LYS A 360 -16.93 -1.43 11.67
N VAL A 361 -15.76 -1.17 12.20
CA VAL A 361 -14.81 -2.19 12.67
C VAL A 361 -14.80 -2.28 14.18
N SER A 362 -14.42 -3.47 14.73
CA SER A 362 -14.14 -3.61 16.16
C SER A 362 -12.80 -2.96 16.53
N PHE A 363 -12.73 -2.44 17.76
CA PHE A 363 -11.51 -1.90 18.36
C PHE A 363 -11.01 -2.76 19.54
N ASP A 364 -11.54 -3.97 19.74
CA ASP A 364 -11.20 -4.81 20.90
C ASP A 364 -9.73 -5.23 20.87
N ASP A 365 -9.24 -5.85 19.79
CA ASP A 365 -7.83 -6.26 19.62
C ASP A 365 -6.88 -5.05 19.70
N TRP A 366 -7.33 -3.90 19.18
CA TRP A 366 -6.55 -2.66 19.23
C TRP A 366 -6.45 -2.12 20.65
N ALA A 367 -7.50 -2.20 21.45
CA ALA A 367 -7.49 -1.82 22.86
C ALA A 367 -6.56 -2.73 23.70
N GLU A 368 -6.56 -4.03 23.41
CA GLU A 368 -5.67 -5.00 24.06
C GLU A 368 -4.19 -4.72 23.77
N ALA A 369 -3.87 -4.22 22.56
CA ALA A 369 -2.51 -3.90 22.18
C ALA A 369 -1.91 -2.70 22.94
N PHE A 370 -2.67 -1.96 23.73
CA PHE A 370 -2.15 -0.83 24.53
C PHE A 370 -1.11 -1.29 25.56
N GLY A 371 -1.38 -2.40 26.26
CA GLY A 371 -0.49 -2.94 27.27
C GLY A 371 -0.02 -1.85 28.25
N ASP A 372 1.28 -1.82 28.49
CA ASP A 372 1.97 -0.79 29.29
C ASP A 372 2.51 0.38 28.44
N LYS A 373 2.33 0.34 27.12
CA LYS A 373 2.87 1.33 26.18
C LYS A 373 2.04 2.59 26.08
N VAL A 374 0.71 2.48 25.98
CA VAL A 374 -0.18 3.64 25.88
C VAL A 374 -0.56 4.11 27.29
N LYS A 375 -0.11 5.29 27.66
CA LYS A 375 -0.39 5.90 28.96
C LYS A 375 -1.56 6.88 28.95
N CYS A 376 -1.91 7.42 27.80
CA CYS A 376 -3.01 8.35 27.60
C CYS A 376 -3.52 8.25 26.17
N LEU A 377 -4.83 8.30 26.00
CA LEU A 377 -5.51 8.28 24.72
C LEU A 377 -6.22 9.59 24.46
N VAL A 378 -5.88 10.27 23.37
CA VAL A 378 -6.52 11.51 22.92
C VAL A 378 -7.38 11.19 21.71
N LEU A 379 -8.67 11.42 21.82
CA LEU A 379 -9.68 11.01 20.84
C LEU A 379 -10.30 12.18 20.12
N LEU A 380 -10.51 12.02 18.81
CA LEU A 380 -11.22 12.99 17.99
C LEU A 380 -12.06 12.29 16.90
N GLY A 381 -13.05 13.00 16.36
CA GLY A 381 -13.87 12.56 15.25
C GLY A 381 -14.99 11.60 15.61
N GLN A 382 -15.63 11.04 14.58
CA GLN A 382 -16.89 10.30 14.69
C GLN A 382 -16.80 9.06 15.60
N THR A 383 -15.65 8.39 15.62
CA THR A 383 -15.44 7.13 16.37
C THR A 383 -15.03 7.35 17.82
N ALA A 384 -14.85 8.58 18.29
CA ALA A 384 -14.29 8.91 19.60
C ALA A 384 -15.03 8.20 20.76
N GLU A 385 -16.36 8.28 20.82
CA GLU A 385 -17.17 7.65 21.86
C GLU A 385 -17.12 6.12 21.78
N GLN A 386 -17.24 5.53 20.57
CA GLN A 386 -17.13 4.08 20.37
C GLN A 386 -15.77 3.55 20.85
N ILE A 387 -14.70 4.23 20.51
CA ILE A 387 -13.34 3.85 20.96
C ILE A 387 -13.24 3.97 22.47
N ALA A 388 -13.70 5.08 23.06
CA ALA A 388 -13.67 5.29 24.51
C ALA A 388 -14.42 4.18 25.27
N ASP A 389 -15.59 3.80 24.80
CA ASP A 389 -16.39 2.73 25.42
C ASP A 389 -15.70 1.37 25.31
N THR A 390 -15.03 1.10 24.17
CA THR A 390 -14.29 -0.15 23.98
C THR A 390 -13.07 -0.20 24.90
N VAL A 391 -12.21 0.81 24.92
CA VAL A 391 -11.00 0.79 25.75
C VAL A 391 -11.29 0.78 27.25
N LYS A 392 -12.43 1.39 27.69
CA LYS A 392 -12.89 1.29 29.09
C LYS A 392 -13.25 -0.14 29.47
N LYS A 393 -13.89 -0.92 28.59
CA LYS A 393 -14.19 -2.35 28.81
C LYS A 393 -12.92 -3.17 29.01
N HIS A 394 -11.82 -2.78 28.35
CA HIS A 394 -10.49 -3.36 28.50
C HIS A 394 -9.67 -2.72 29.65
N GLY A 395 -10.29 -1.90 30.51
CA GLY A 395 -9.69 -1.34 31.71
C GLY A 395 -8.88 -0.07 31.51
N PHE A 396 -8.88 0.51 30.30
CA PHE A 396 -8.16 1.75 30.04
C PHE A 396 -9.06 2.97 30.25
N THR A 397 -8.66 3.91 31.13
CA THR A 397 -9.51 5.01 31.57
C THR A 397 -8.92 6.40 31.36
N ASN A 398 -7.63 6.52 31.03
CA ASN A 398 -6.97 7.81 30.82
C ASN A 398 -7.25 8.34 29.40
N ILE A 399 -8.41 8.94 29.22
CA ILE A 399 -8.95 9.37 27.92
C ILE A 399 -9.23 10.86 27.93
N ILE A 400 -8.83 11.55 26.88
CA ILE A 400 -9.10 12.97 26.63
C ILE A 400 -9.87 13.07 25.30
N PHE A 401 -10.99 13.79 25.29
CA PHE A 401 -11.74 14.08 24.08
C PHE A 401 -11.36 15.47 23.56
N THR A 402 -11.25 15.60 22.26
CA THR A 402 -10.91 16.86 21.57
C THR A 402 -11.78 17.04 20.32
N GLU A 403 -11.99 18.30 19.93
CA GLU A 403 -12.80 18.62 18.76
C GLU A 403 -11.96 18.79 17.48
N SER A 404 -10.65 18.99 17.63
CA SER A 404 -9.74 19.22 16.50
C SER A 404 -8.37 18.57 16.70
N LEU A 405 -7.66 18.33 15.58
CA LEU A 405 -6.30 17.82 15.62
C LEU A 405 -5.33 18.78 16.32
N LYS A 406 -5.56 20.11 16.18
CA LYS A 406 -4.74 21.11 16.88
C LYS A 406 -4.88 20.98 18.40
N GLU A 407 -6.11 20.88 18.88
CA GLU A 407 -6.40 20.67 20.30
C GLU A 407 -5.81 19.34 20.80
N ALA A 408 -5.90 18.27 19.99
CA ALA A 408 -5.30 16.98 20.32
C ALA A 408 -3.78 17.07 20.51
N VAL A 409 -3.08 17.81 19.64
CA VAL A 409 -1.62 18.05 19.77
C VAL A 409 -1.34 18.88 21.03
N ASP A 410 -2.12 19.91 21.31
CA ASP A 410 -1.95 20.76 22.50
C ASP A 410 -2.17 19.97 23.79
N GLU A 411 -3.19 19.11 23.85
CA GLU A 411 -3.45 18.23 25.01
C GLU A 411 -2.33 17.18 25.18
N CYS A 412 -1.81 16.63 24.07
CA CYS A 412 -0.64 15.76 24.15
C CYS A 412 0.57 16.50 24.78
N ALA A 413 0.87 17.71 24.33
CA ALA A 413 1.98 18.50 24.82
C ALA A 413 1.84 18.84 26.32
N LYS A 414 0.63 19.11 26.83
CA LYS A 414 0.36 19.37 28.24
C LYS A 414 0.54 18.13 29.13
N ASN A 415 0.20 16.95 28.61
CA ASN A 415 0.19 15.71 29.38
C ASN A 415 1.49 14.87 29.21
N ALA A 416 2.34 15.22 28.26
CA ALA A 416 3.62 14.56 28.03
C ALA A 416 4.67 14.95 29.08
N LYS A 417 5.53 14.01 29.41
CA LYS A 417 6.69 14.19 30.30
C LYS A 417 7.98 13.86 29.53
N PRO A 418 9.13 14.42 29.93
CA PRO A 418 10.42 13.99 29.37
C PRO A 418 10.54 12.46 29.37
N GLY A 419 10.96 11.89 28.26
CA GLY A 419 11.04 10.44 28.07
C GLY A 419 9.81 9.79 27.43
N ASP A 420 8.73 10.55 27.18
CA ASP A 420 7.53 10.05 26.50
C ASP A 420 7.61 10.12 24.97
N ALA A 421 6.65 9.50 24.30
CA ALA A 421 6.35 9.70 22.90
C ALA A 421 4.89 10.18 22.70
N VAL A 422 4.66 10.98 21.65
CA VAL A 422 3.33 11.29 21.11
C VAL A 422 3.22 10.64 19.75
N LEU A 423 2.19 9.83 19.56
CA LEU A 423 1.95 9.09 18.33
C LEU A 423 0.58 9.47 17.74
N LEU A 424 0.58 10.05 16.55
CA LEU A 424 -0.63 10.11 15.73
C LEU A 424 -0.77 8.79 14.98
N SER A 425 -1.60 7.86 15.44
CA SER A 425 -1.96 6.62 14.74
C SER A 425 -3.44 6.33 14.89
N PRO A 426 -4.24 6.89 13.97
CA PRO A 426 -5.68 7.08 14.19
C PRO A 426 -6.53 5.83 14.26
N ALA A 427 -6.08 4.68 13.77
CA ALA A 427 -6.87 3.44 13.57
C ALA A 427 -8.12 3.63 12.68
N CYS A 428 -8.38 4.85 12.20
CA CYS A 428 -9.56 5.26 11.46
C CYS A 428 -9.20 6.05 10.20
N ALA A 429 -10.10 6.02 9.20
CA ALA A 429 -9.97 6.87 8.03
C ALA A 429 -10.06 8.35 8.39
N SER A 430 -9.48 9.23 7.56
CA SER A 430 -9.44 10.67 7.77
C SER A 430 -10.72 11.40 7.31
N TRP A 431 -11.59 10.71 6.57
CA TRP A 431 -12.76 11.29 5.92
C TRP A 431 -13.69 12.00 6.91
N GLY A 432 -14.35 13.06 6.43
CA GLY A 432 -15.27 13.87 7.22
C GLY A 432 -14.60 14.98 8.03
N MET A 433 -13.31 14.85 8.35
CA MET A 433 -12.52 15.89 9.02
C MET A 433 -11.38 16.42 8.14
N PHE A 434 -10.88 15.61 7.23
CA PHE A 434 -9.75 15.91 6.33
C PHE A 434 -10.02 15.34 4.94
N ASP A 435 -9.43 15.93 3.91
CA ASP A 435 -9.54 15.46 2.52
C ASP A 435 -8.95 14.07 2.34
N ASN A 436 -7.82 13.81 3.01
CA ASN A 436 -7.10 12.55 2.98
C ASN A 436 -6.20 12.40 4.22
N TYR A 437 -5.50 11.26 4.35
CA TYR A 437 -4.59 11.03 5.47
C TYR A 437 -3.31 11.88 5.37
N GLU A 438 -2.90 12.25 4.17
CA GLU A 438 -1.76 13.13 3.94
C GLU A 438 -2.00 14.50 4.57
N GLN A 439 -3.13 15.13 4.28
CA GLN A 439 -3.51 16.40 4.88
C GLN A 439 -3.52 16.33 6.41
N ARG A 440 -4.13 15.28 6.99
CA ARG A 440 -4.13 15.07 8.44
C ARG A 440 -2.71 14.96 9.00
N GLY A 441 -1.84 14.24 8.33
CA GLY A 441 -0.46 14.05 8.75
C GLY A 441 0.40 15.32 8.58
N ASP A 442 0.20 16.09 7.52
CA ASP A 442 0.91 17.35 7.30
C ASP A 442 0.49 18.40 8.34
N MET A 443 -0.80 18.54 8.62
CA MET A 443 -1.31 19.42 9.68
C MET A 443 -0.75 19.03 11.06
N PHE A 444 -0.63 17.72 11.36
CA PHE A 444 0.00 17.27 12.60
C PHE A 444 1.46 17.75 12.68
N LYS A 445 2.24 17.57 11.60
CA LYS A 445 3.64 18.02 11.53
C LYS A 445 3.77 19.53 11.71
N GLU A 446 2.88 20.30 11.10
CA GLU A 446 2.83 21.75 11.24
C GLU A 446 2.57 22.16 12.69
N TYR A 447 1.57 21.57 13.34
CA TYR A 447 1.23 21.87 14.72
C TYR A 447 2.33 21.52 15.71
N VAL A 448 3.00 20.38 15.50
CA VAL A 448 4.15 19.96 16.31
C VAL A 448 5.32 20.95 16.14
N ARG A 449 5.69 21.29 14.90
CA ARG A 449 6.80 22.22 14.63
C ARG A 449 6.55 23.62 15.14
N ALA A 450 5.30 24.09 15.08
CA ALA A 450 4.93 25.41 15.63
C ALA A 450 5.11 25.52 17.15
N MET A 451 5.26 24.40 17.86
CA MET A 451 5.61 24.42 19.30
C MET A 451 7.09 24.72 19.54
N CYS A 452 7.98 24.47 18.57
CA CYS A 452 9.41 24.77 18.67
C CYS A 452 9.70 26.26 18.53
N GLU A 453 8.77 27.05 17.95
CA GLU A 453 8.93 28.46 17.69
C GLU A 453 8.45 29.37 18.85
N LYS A 454 7.92 28.75 19.91
CA LYS A 454 7.46 29.41 21.13
C LYS A 454 8.42 29.23 22.28
#